data_f9ed654ba62101f906dd32d8d048d6d0
#
_entry.id   f9ed654ba62101f906dd32d8d048d6d0
#
_cell.length_a   1.000
_cell.length_b   1.000
_cell.length_c   1.000
_cell.angle_alpha   90.00
_cell.angle_beta   90.00
_cell.angle_gamma   90.00
#
_symmetry.space_group_name_H-M   'P 1'
#
loop_
_entity.id
_entity.type
_entity.pdbx_description
1 polymer ?
#
loop_
_entity_poly.entity_id
_entity_poly.type
_entity_poly.pdbx_seq_one_letter_code
_entity_poly.pdbx_strand_id
1 'polypeptide(L)'
;NPDMQIRPDQDEELFTISGLDNVWIIADIYENDISKVKTGASAVIKTLAYGDEKLFYGTVNKIYPVLDSESKTEQLKINMTNKGYMLKPGMYTNVYVSIPAGRGSYPAVPSEAVIFDDDKDYVVVVDKNNVLSYRTIKLIKETNTLDYVASGLTAGDKIIVHNALLVYNSLK
;
A
#
# COMPACT_ATOMS: atom_id res chain seq x y z
N ASN A 1 5.29 -3.19 -45.54
CA ASN A 1 4.68 -3.37 -46.87
C ASN A 1 5.48 -2.51 -47.87
N PRO A 2 6.18 -3.09 -48.87
CA PRO A 2 7.04 -2.31 -49.75
C PRO A 2 6.31 -1.36 -50.71
N ASP A 3 4.99 -1.39 -50.74
CA ASP A 3 4.17 -0.60 -51.65
C ASP A 3 3.32 0.50 -50.97
N MET A 4 3.69 0.89 -49.76
CA MET A 4 2.98 1.97 -49.05
C MET A 4 3.38 3.33 -49.61
N GLN A 5 2.51 3.95 -50.43
CA GLN A 5 2.68 5.31 -50.91
C GLN A 5 2.33 6.30 -49.77
N ILE A 6 3.32 7.05 -49.34
CA ILE A 6 3.14 8.12 -48.36
C ILE A 6 2.58 9.34 -49.11
N ARG A 7 1.39 9.83 -48.78
CA ARG A 7 0.81 11.04 -49.28
C ARG A 7 0.91 12.15 -48.27
N PRO A 8 1.15 13.41 -48.69
CA PRO A 8 1.31 14.56 -47.78
C PRO A 8 0.06 14.93 -46.97
N ASP A 9 -1.09 14.38 -47.33
CA ASP A 9 -2.41 14.60 -46.76
C ASP A 9 -2.90 13.48 -45.84
N GLN A 10 -2.03 12.54 -45.45
CA GLN A 10 -2.37 11.53 -44.46
C GLN A 10 -2.02 12.06 -43.05
N ASP A 11 -3.04 12.22 -42.22
CA ASP A 11 -2.90 12.54 -40.79
C ASP A 11 -2.39 11.36 -39.91
N GLU A 12 -1.91 10.27 -40.53
CA GLU A 12 -1.35 9.13 -39.78
C GLU A 12 0.13 9.38 -39.54
N GLU A 13 0.52 9.35 -38.27
CA GLU A 13 1.93 9.35 -37.87
C GLU A 13 2.63 8.09 -38.41
N LEU A 14 3.61 8.29 -39.28
CA LEU A 14 4.35 7.19 -39.90
C LEU A 14 5.26 6.46 -38.91
N PHE A 15 5.80 7.18 -37.93
CA PHE A 15 6.61 6.66 -36.85
C PHE A 15 6.70 7.68 -35.71
N THR A 16 6.86 7.15 -34.50
CA THR A 16 7.07 7.95 -33.29
C THR A 16 8.43 7.61 -32.69
N ILE A 17 9.27 8.64 -32.44
CA ILE A 17 10.55 8.48 -31.76
C ILE A 17 10.35 8.88 -30.30
N SER A 18 10.61 7.95 -29.38
CA SER A 18 10.49 8.19 -27.94
C SER A 18 11.79 7.85 -27.23
N GLY A 19 12.25 8.74 -26.34
CA GLY A 19 13.32 8.43 -25.40
C GLY A 19 12.76 7.55 -24.29
N LEU A 20 13.35 6.39 -24.08
CA LEU A 20 12.88 5.41 -23.07
C LEU A 20 13.77 5.35 -21.81
N ASP A 21 14.76 6.22 -21.67
CA ASP A 21 15.67 6.27 -20.52
C ASP A 21 14.92 6.59 -19.21
N ASN A 22 13.92 7.46 -19.30
CA ASN A 22 13.01 7.79 -18.22
C ASN A 22 11.58 7.58 -18.69
N VAL A 23 10.79 6.93 -17.86
CA VAL A 23 9.39 6.67 -18.14
C VAL A 23 8.52 7.24 -17.03
N TRP A 24 7.30 7.56 -17.41
CA TRP A 24 6.24 7.95 -16.48
C TRP A 24 5.24 6.83 -16.38
N ILE A 25 4.84 6.55 -15.15
CA ILE A 25 3.73 5.66 -14.89
C ILE A 25 2.57 6.52 -14.41
N ILE A 26 1.44 6.35 -15.06
CA ILE A 26 0.17 6.94 -14.61
C ILE A 26 -0.57 5.84 -13.86
N ALA A 27 -0.85 6.08 -12.60
CA ALA A 27 -1.56 5.15 -11.74
C ALA A 27 -2.81 5.84 -11.17
N ASP A 28 -3.89 5.10 -11.08
CA ASP A 28 -5.13 5.59 -10.50
C ASP A 28 -5.16 5.25 -9.01
N ILE A 29 -5.53 6.23 -8.17
CA ILE A 29 -5.68 6.09 -6.74
C ILE A 29 -7.13 6.36 -6.34
N TYR A 30 -7.71 5.52 -5.51
CA TYR A 30 -9.07 5.70 -5.01
C TYR A 30 -9.18 6.88 -4.03
N GLU A 31 -10.32 7.55 -4.03
CA GLU A 31 -10.65 8.71 -3.19
C GLU A 31 -10.28 8.50 -1.70
N ASN A 32 -10.54 7.31 -1.15
CA ASN A 32 -10.26 6.96 0.25
C ASN A 32 -8.76 6.96 0.62
N ASP A 33 -7.88 6.89 -0.37
CA ASP A 33 -6.44 6.80 -0.16
C ASP A 33 -5.67 8.06 -0.58
N ILE A 34 -6.33 9.00 -1.27
CA ILE A 34 -5.71 10.23 -1.78
C ILE A 34 -5.01 11.02 -0.67
N SER A 35 -5.68 11.20 0.46
CA SER A 35 -5.14 11.96 1.61
C SER A 35 -3.87 11.35 2.23
N LYS A 36 -3.64 10.06 1.99
CA LYS A 36 -2.50 9.30 2.54
C LYS A 36 -1.25 9.42 1.68
N VAL A 37 -1.40 9.67 0.37
CA VAL A 37 -0.29 9.77 -0.59
C VAL A 37 0.20 11.20 -0.70
N LYS A 38 1.52 11.37 -0.77
CA LYS A 38 2.15 12.69 -0.93
C LYS A 38 3.14 12.65 -2.09
N THR A 39 3.30 13.78 -2.76
CA THR A 39 4.40 14.00 -3.71
C THR A 39 5.73 13.73 -3.01
N GLY A 40 6.64 13.04 -3.70
CA GLY A 40 7.91 12.56 -3.14
C GLY A 40 7.83 11.18 -2.49
N ALA A 41 6.65 10.58 -2.35
CA ALA A 41 6.52 9.22 -1.84
C ALA A 41 7.20 8.20 -2.77
N SER A 42 7.88 7.24 -2.18
CA SER A 42 8.48 6.13 -2.94
C SER A 42 7.40 5.19 -3.45
N ALA A 43 7.59 4.67 -4.65
CA ALA A 43 6.68 3.71 -5.26
C ALA A 43 7.45 2.48 -5.74
N VAL A 44 6.88 1.30 -5.50
CA VAL A 44 7.33 0.03 -6.06
C VAL A 44 6.37 -0.35 -7.17
N ILE A 45 6.92 -0.68 -8.33
CA ILE A 45 6.15 -1.00 -9.51
C ILE A 45 6.41 -2.45 -9.91
N LYS A 46 5.34 -3.17 -10.16
CA LYS A 46 5.35 -4.52 -10.71
C LYS A 46 4.63 -4.54 -12.04
N THR A 47 5.06 -5.37 -12.96
CA THR A 47 4.40 -5.58 -14.24
C THR A 47 4.25 -7.06 -14.53
N LEU A 48 3.16 -7.44 -15.16
CA LEU A 48 2.89 -8.82 -15.56
C LEU A 48 3.96 -9.37 -16.49
N ALA A 49 4.62 -8.51 -17.27
CA ALA A 49 5.65 -8.92 -18.25
C ALA A 49 6.88 -9.56 -17.60
N TYR A 50 7.17 -9.25 -16.33
CA TYR A 50 8.39 -9.72 -15.64
C TYR A 50 8.08 -10.48 -14.34
N GLY A 51 6.82 -10.73 -14.05
CA GLY A 51 6.40 -11.44 -12.84
C GLY A 51 6.72 -10.69 -11.54
N ASP A 52 6.63 -11.41 -10.43
CA ASP A 52 6.87 -10.86 -9.08
C ASP A 52 8.34 -10.71 -8.69
N GLU A 53 9.23 -11.36 -9.42
CA GLU A 53 10.67 -11.36 -9.11
C GLU A 53 11.35 -10.04 -9.49
N LYS A 54 10.78 -9.28 -10.44
CA LYS A 54 11.35 -8.02 -10.89
C LYS A 54 10.57 -6.83 -10.41
N LEU A 55 11.20 -6.07 -9.53
CA LEU A 55 10.65 -4.82 -8.99
C LEU A 55 11.31 -3.62 -9.64
N PHE A 56 10.50 -2.62 -9.94
CA PHE A 56 10.97 -1.32 -10.40
C PHE A 56 10.65 -0.28 -9.33
N TYR A 57 11.44 0.78 -9.24
CA TYR A 57 11.33 1.79 -8.21
C TYR A 57 11.18 3.16 -8.83
N GLY A 58 10.25 3.92 -8.31
CA GLY A 58 9.96 5.28 -8.75
C GLY A 58 9.58 6.19 -7.60
N THR A 59 9.27 7.42 -7.94
CA THR A 59 8.83 8.44 -6.98
C THR A 59 7.60 9.15 -7.51
N VAL A 60 6.60 9.36 -6.66
CA VAL A 60 5.41 10.16 -6.98
C VAL A 60 5.85 11.58 -7.26
N ASN A 61 5.75 11.97 -8.53
CA ASN A 61 6.14 13.30 -8.99
C ASN A 61 4.98 14.29 -8.88
N LYS A 62 3.78 13.85 -9.22
CA LYS A 62 2.58 14.71 -9.25
C LYS A 62 1.33 13.89 -8.93
N ILE A 63 0.41 14.54 -8.25
CA ILE A 63 -0.98 14.12 -8.07
C ILE A 63 -1.82 15.09 -8.86
N TYR A 64 -2.65 14.61 -9.78
CA TYR A 64 -3.51 15.47 -10.58
C TYR A 64 -4.80 15.76 -9.79
N PRO A 65 -5.14 17.03 -9.54
CA PRO A 65 -6.26 17.38 -8.67
C PRO A 65 -7.61 17.31 -9.42
N VAL A 66 -7.82 16.22 -10.13
CA VAL A 66 -9.07 15.96 -10.88
C VAL A 66 -9.51 14.56 -10.57
N LEU A 67 -10.64 14.45 -9.87
CA LEU A 67 -11.29 13.19 -9.58
C LEU A 67 -12.13 12.77 -10.80
N ASP A 68 -11.85 11.58 -11.31
CA ASP A 68 -12.72 10.97 -12.31
C ASP A 68 -14.04 10.56 -11.64
N SER A 69 -15.16 11.04 -12.18
CA SER A 69 -16.48 10.88 -11.57
C SER A 69 -17.05 9.46 -11.71
N GLU A 70 -16.57 8.69 -12.69
CA GLU A 70 -17.03 7.32 -12.93
C GLU A 70 -16.25 6.32 -12.08
N SER A 71 -14.91 6.40 -12.13
CA SER A 71 -14.03 5.48 -11.43
C SER A 71 -13.77 5.87 -9.96
N LYS A 72 -14.10 7.13 -9.57
CA LYS A 72 -13.79 7.69 -8.25
C LYS A 72 -12.29 7.63 -7.91
N THR A 73 -11.46 7.88 -8.92
CA THR A 73 -10.01 7.87 -8.79
C THR A 73 -9.39 9.21 -9.19
N GLU A 74 -8.23 9.52 -8.60
CA GLU A 74 -7.30 10.55 -9.09
C GLU A 74 -6.08 9.91 -9.72
N GLN A 75 -5.41 10.63 -10.60
CA GLN A 75 -4.21 10.14 -11.25
C GLN A 75 -2.95 10.59 -10.54
N LEU A 76 -2.04 9.63 -10.35
CA LEU A 76 -0.66 9.86 -9.90
C LEU A 76 0.29 9.73 -11.07
N LYS A 77 1.21 10.68 -11.19
CA LYS A 77 2.36 10.57 -12.10
C LYS A 77 3.59 10.16 -11.30
N ILE A 78 4.17 9.03 -11.66
CA ILE A 78 5.36 8.49 -11.04
C ILE A 78 6.49 8.55 -12.05
N ASN A 79 7.61 9.17 -11.67
CA ASN A 79 8.80 9.22 -12.49
C ASN A 79 9.75 8.09 -12.09
N MET A 80 10.37 7.47 -13.08
CA MET A 80 11.40 6.47 -12.84
C MET A 80 12.41 6.38 -14.00
N THR A 81 13.62 5.96 -13.67
CA THR A 81 14.64 5.62 -14.67
C THR A 81 14.42 4.20 -15.18
N ASN A 82 14.39 4.05 -16.49
CA ASN A 82 14.13 2.79 -17.18
C ASN A 82 15.42 2.12 -17.62
N LYS A 83 16.16 1.57 -16.67
CA LYS A 83 17.43 0.89 -16.97
C LYS A 83 17.20 -0.32 -17.86
N GLY A 84 17.94 -0.36 -18.97
CA GLY A 84 17.87 -1.46 -19.94
C GLY A 84 16.59 -1.47 -20.78
N TYR A 85 15.86 -0.35 -20.82
CA TYR A 85 14.67 -0.16 -21.67
C TYR A 85 13.59 -1.24 -21.48
N MET A 86 13.48 -1.72 -20.26
CA MET A 86 12.60 -2.87 -19.95
C MET A 86 11.13 -2.49 -19.96
N LEU A 87 10.81 -1.29 -19.50
CA LEU A 87 9.44 -0.78 -19.52
C LEU A 87 9.16 -0.11 -20.86
N LYS A 88 8.03 -0.43 -21.43
CA LYS A 88 7.58 0.11 -22.71
C LYS A 88 6.26 0.84 -22.55
N PRO A 89 5.99 1.89 -23.34
CA PRO A 89 4.68 2.52 -23.39
C PRO A 89 3.58 1.48 -23.62
N GLY A 90 2.44 1.64 -22.95
CA GLY A 90 1.31 0.72 -23.03
C GLY A 90 1.40 -0.52 -22.14
N MET A 91 2.47 -0.71 -21.34
CA MET A 91 2.52 -1.79 -20.37
C MET A 91 1.63 -1.51 -19.17
N TYR A 92 0.87 -2.54 -18.74
CA TYR A 92 0.13 -2.50 -17.48
C TYR A 92 1.04 -2.75 -16.29
N THR A 93 0.83 -1.95 -15.23
CA THR A 93 1.64 -2.03 -14.01
C THR A 93 0.76 -1.95 -12.77
N ASN A 94 1.17 -2.68 -11.73
CA ASN A 94 0.65 -2.51 -10.39
C ASN A 94 1.62 -1.62 -9.61
N VAL A 95 1.10 -0.58 -8.99
CA VAL A 95 1.89 0.41 -8.24
C VAL A 95 1.56 0.32 -6.76
N TYR A 96 2.60 0.18 -5.94
CA TYR A 96 2.52 0.18 -4.48
C TYR A 96 3.22 1.42 -3.96
N VAL A 97 2.47 2.40 -3.50
CA VAL A 97 3.01 3.64 -2.95
C VAL A 97 3.28 3.48 -1.47
N SER A 98 4.48 3.84 -1.03
CA SER A 98 4.85 3.84 0.39
C SER A 98 4.18 5.02 1.08
N ILE A 99 3.26 4.73 1.98
CA ILE A 99 2.65 5.72 2.86
C ILE A 99 3.48 5.76 4.13
N PRO A 100 4.03 6.92 4.54
CA PRO A 100 4.71 7.02 5.81
C PRO A 100 3.74 6.60 6.92
N ALA A 101 4.07 5.55 7.64
CA ALA A 101 3.42 5.29 8.91
C ALA A 101 3.57 6.56 9.75
N GLY A 102 2.47 7.04 10.34
CA GLY A 102 2.51 8.24 11.19
C GLY A 102 3.69 8.14 12.16
N ARG A 103 4.21 9.27 12.64
CA ARG A 103 5.41 9.37 13.51
C ARG A 103 5.28 8.63 14.86
N GLY A 104 4.46 7.61 14.98
CA GLY A 104 4.27 6.78 16.16
C GLY A 104 4.91 5.41 15.97
N SER A 105 5.72 4.97 16.92
CA SER A 105 6.01 3.56 17.09
C SER A 105 4.78 2.93 17.73
N TYR A 106 4.06 2.12 16.97
CA TYR A 106 2.89 1.42 17.47
C TYR A 106 3.28 0.01 17.87
N PRO A 107 2.88 -0.48 19.05
CA PRO A 107 3.04 -1.89 19.38
C PRO A 107 2.34 -2.75 18.33
N ALA A 108 3.03 -3.78 17.87
CA ALA A 108 2.45 -4.79 17.00
C ALA A 108 2.22 -6.06 17.83
N VAL A 109 1.04 -6.64 17.71
CA VAL A 109 0.65 -7.87 18.39
C VAL A 109 0.25 -8.94 17.36
N PRO A 110 0.48 -10.22 17.59
CA PRO A 110 -0.08 -11.26 16.76
C PRO A 110 -1.61 -11.16 16.70
N SER A 111 -2.20 -11.27 15.50
CA SER A 111 -3.65 -11.13 15.33
C SER A 111 -4.44 -12.16 16.14
N GLU A 112 -3.87 -13.34 16.41
CA GLU A 112 -4.46 -14.37 17.29
C GLU A 112 -4.56 -13.98 18.78
N ALA A 113 -3.85 -12.93 19.21
CA ALA A 113 -3.94 -12.39 20.56
C ALA A 113 -5.07 -11.39 20.73
N VAL A 114 -5.63 -10.88 19.63
CA VAL A 114 -6.71 -9.91 19.65
C VAL A 114 -8.05 -10.64 19.71
N ILE A 115 -8.90 -10.19 20.62
CA ILE A 115 -10.23 -10.76 20.87
C ILE A 115 -11.23 -9.66 20.56
N PHE A 116 -12.14 -9.93 19.64
CA PHE A 116 -13.25 -9.03 19.34
C PHE A 116 -14.49 -9.48 20.11
N ASP A 117 -15.00 -8.60 20.96
CA ASP A 117 -16.20 -8.84 21.76
C ASP A 117 -16.93 -7.50 22.01
N ASP A 118 -18.24 -7.50 21.85
CA ASP A 118 -19.12 -6.35 22.10
C ASP A 118 -18.62 -5.05 21.43
N ASP A 119 -18.34 -5.13 20.11
CA ASP A 119 -17.83 -4.04 19.26
C ASP A 119 -16.51 -3.39 19.74
N LYS A 120 -15.70 -4.14 20.49
CA LYS A 120 -14.40 -3.70 20.97
C LYS A 120 -13.34 -4.80 20.83
N ASP A 121 -12.11 -4.34 20.67
CA ASP A 121 -10.94 -5.20 20.65
C ASP A 121 -10.32 -5.29 22.04
N TYR A 122 -9.98 -6.50 22.44
CA TYR A 122 -9.36 -6.79 23.72
C TYR A 122 -8.10 -7.62 23.54
N VAL A 123 -7.20 -7.47 24.50
CA VAL A 123 -6.06 -8.38 24.71
C VAL A 123 -6.00 -8.79 26.18
N VAL A 124 -5.50 -10.00 26.44
CA VAL A 124 -5.21 -10.43 27.79
C VAL A 124 -3.77 -10.05 28.12
N VAL A 125 -3.59 -9.24 29.15
CA VAL A 125 -2.28 -8.79 29.62
C VAL A 125 -1.91 -9.51 30.91
N VAL A 126 -0.59 -9.70 31.10
CA VAL A 126 0.00 -10.30 32.30
C VAL A 126 0.78 -9.23 33.03
N ASP A 127 0.43 -8.93 34.25
CA ASP A 127 1.14 -7.96 35.08
C ASP A 127 2.47 -8.52 35.65
N LYS A 128 3.19 -7.68 36.39
CA LYS A 128 4.45 -8.05 37.03
C LYS A 128 4.31 -9.13 38.11
N ASN A 129 3.11 -9.32 38.63
CA ASN A 129 2.78 -10.34 39.67
C ASN A 129 2.16 -11.61 39.06
N ASN A 130 2.23 -11.74 37.71
CA ASN A 130 1.58 -12.82 36.96
C ASN A 130 0.05 -12.84 37.08
N VAL A 131 -0.58 -11.70 37.40
CA VAL A 131 -2.02 -11.59 37.42
C VAL A 131 -2.50 -11.29 35.99
N LEU A 132 -3.51 -12.03 35.56
CA LEU A 132 -4.12 -11.87 34.25
C LEU A 132 -5.27 -10.85 34.33
N SER A 133 -5.34 -9.98 33.36
CA SER A 133 -6.47 -9.07 33.16
C SER A 133 -6.70 -8.83 31.67
N TYR A 134 -7.91 -8.49 31.28
CA TYR A 134 -8.15 -8.07 29.90
C TYR A 134 -8.15 -6.55 29.81
N ARG A 135 -7.69 -6.04 28.66
CA ARG A 135 -7.59 -4.61 28.41
C ARG A 135 -8.14 -4.29 27.02
N THR A 136 -8.99 -3.27 26.93
CA THR A 136 -9.46 -2.74 25.66
C THR A 136 -8.32 -2.08 24.91
N ILE A 137 -8.22 -2.35 23.62
CA ILE A 137 -7.26 -1.73 22.72
C ILE A 137 -7.99 -1.04 21.57
N LYS A 138 -7.28 -0.17 20.87
CA LYS A 138 -7.73 0.36 19.57
C LYS A 138 -6.72 -0.01 18.51
N LEU A 139 -7.17 -0.66 17.47
CA LEU A 139 -6.34 -1.00 16.32
C LEU A 139 -6.24 0.20 15.36
N ILE A 140 -5.07 0.38 14.75
CA ILE A 140 -4.84 1.36 13.69
C ILE A 140 -4.71 0.68 12.33
N LYS A 141 -4.25 -0.57 12.32
CA LYS A 141 -4.09 -1.38 11.13
C LYS A 141 -4.13 -2.85 11.52
N GLU A 142 -4.92 -3.60 10.80
CA GLU A 142 -5.01 -5.04 10.88
C GLU A 142 -4.33 -5.68 9.68
N THR A 143 -3.65 -6.78 9.89
CA THR A 143 -3.09 -7.63 8.84
C THR A 143 -3.40 -9.09 9.14
N ASN A 144 -3.10 -10.00 8.22
CA ASN A 144 -3.37 -11.42 8.43
C ASN A 144 -2.55 -12.07 9.55
N THR A 145 -1.48 -11.42 10.03
CA THR A 145 -0.55 -12.00 11.01
C THR A 145 -0.28 -11.09 12.20
N LEU A 146 -0.30 -9.77 11.99
CA LEU A 146 0.04 -8.77 13.00
C LEU A 146 -0.96 -7.62 12.95
N ASP A 147 -1.40 -7.19 14.12
CA ASP A 147 -2.25 -6.02 14.28
C ASP A 147 -1.50 -4.91 15.03
N TYR A 148 -1.63 -3.69 14.55
CA TYR A 148 -0.94 -2.53 15.09
C TYR A 148 -1.88 -1.76 16.03
N VAL A 149 -1.43 -1.55 17.27
CA VAL A 149 -2.25 -0.99 18.34
C VAL A 149 -2.00 0.50 18.48
N ALA A 150 -3.05 1.30 18.29
CA ALA A 150 -3.00 2.77 18.44
C ALA A 150 -2.99 3.19 19.91
N SER A 151 -3.72 2.47 20.77
CA SER A 151 -3.83 2.74 22.20
C SER A 151 -4.27 1.51 22.99
N GLY A 152 -3.99 1.51 24.28
CA GLY A 152 -4.33 0.42 25.19
C GLY A 152 -3.17 -0.51 25.54
N LEU A 153 -2.08 -0.50 24.76
CA LEU A 153 -0.85 -1.21 25.07
C LEU A 153 0.36 -0.28 25.03
N THR A 154 1.36 -0.63 25.79
CA THR A 154 2.68 0.01 25.82
C THR A 154 3.78 -0.99 25.50
N ALA A 155 4.90 -0.50 24.97
CA ALA A 155 6.05 -1.33 24.71
C ALA A 155 6.54 -2.00 26.03
N GLY A 156 6.66 -3.32 26.03
CA GLY A 156 7.05 -4.12 27.20
C GLY A 156 5.86 -4.77 27.94
N ASP A 157 4.61 -4.45 27.59
CA ASP A 157 3.47 -5.22 28.11
C ASP A 157 3.58 -6.68 27.66
N LYS A 158 3.33 -7.62 28.55
CA LYS A 158 3.24 -9.04 28.24
C LYS A 158 1.79 -9.39 27.95
N ILE A 159 1.56 -10.08 26.86
CA ILE A 159 0.22 -10.49 26.43
C ILE A 159 0.15 -12.03 26.26
N ILE A 160 -1.04 -12.56 26.42
CA ILE A 160 -1.35 -13.96 26.07
C ILE A 160 -1.64 -14.00 24.57
N VAL A 161 -0.94 -14.89 23.85
CA VAL A 161 -1.11 -15.08 22.41
C VAL A 161 -1.96 -16.33 22.14
N HIS A 162 -1.52 -17.48 22.65
CA HIS A 162 -2.24 -18.72 22.42
C HIS A 162 -3.39 -18.91 23.41
N ASN A 163 -4.54 -19.34 22.92
CA ASN A 163 -5.76 -19.53 23.69
C ASN A 163 -6.27 -18.26 24.41
N ALA A 164 -5.94 -17.08 23.86
CA ALA A 164 -6.31 -15.79 24.44
C ALA A 164 -7.82 -15.69 24.72
N LEU A 165 -8.66 -16.16 23.80
CA LEU A 165 -10.12 -16.16 23.95
C LEU A 165 -10.60 -17.02 25.14
N LEU A 166 -9.98 -18.18 25.38
CA LEU A 166 -10.35 -19.04 26.52
C LEU A 166 -10.03 -18.36 27.85
N VAL A 167 -8.86 -17.73 27.93
CA VAL A 167 -8.45 -16.97 29.11
C VAL A 167 -9.37 -15.75 29.32
N TYR A 168 -9.67 -15.01 28.26
CA TYR A 168 -10.59 -13.87 28.32
C TYR A 168 -11.94 -14.27 28.90
N ASN A 169 -12.54 -15.36 28.40
CA ASN A 169 -13.84 -15.85 28.86
C ASN A 169 -13.81 -16.31 30.32
N SER A 170 -12.65 -16.69 30.84
CA SER A 170 -12.52 -17.05 32.26
C SER A 170 -12.36 -15.84 33.19
N LEU A 171 -12.05 -14.66 32.62
CA LEU A 171 -11.86 -13.41 33.35
C LEU A 171 -13.10 -12.47 33.27
N LYS A 172 -14.03 -12.77 32.36
CA LYS A 172 -15.29 -12.04 32.17
C LYS A 172 -16.35 -12.49 33.15
#